data_e0d0a061edc995898671f7cbac339d56
#
_entry.id   e0d0a061edc995898671f7cbac339d56
#
_cell.length_a   1.000
_cell.length_b   1.000
_cell.length_c   1.000
_cell.angle_alpha   90.00
_cell.angle_beta   90.00
_cell.angle_gamma   90.00
#
_symmetry.space_group_name_H-M   'P 1'
#
loop_
_entity.id
_entity.type
_entity.pdbx_description
1 polymer ?
#
loop_
_entity_poly.entity_id
_entity_poly.type
_entity_poly.pdbx_seq_one_letter_code
_entity_poly.pdbx_strand_id
1 'polypeptide(L)'
;TGASSAQASPAGTPHLWDVLPSALSALGVPLPGPVALPLAPARRTVVVLIDGMGEQLVRRRAGHAPLLRAGLGTAYRLDCGYPSTTATSMGSFGTGMPPGAHGLVGYEMLVPGEDRIFNALSWQDGPDARRWQPGETAFELAERDGIAVTRIGPGYFDGSGLTTAALRGGSFVAVQALSARVDAAVTALRRSPRALVYLYWGDLDKVGHVHGVDSWEWTAELERVDAALAELVSRVPSDTSVLVTADHGMVDVPFEQRLDLFAEPDLLAGVRHVGGEPRAVQLYTEPGAAGDVAAAWAARLGRDARVVCRADLIAEGMFGPV
;
A
#
# COMPACT_ATOMS: atom_id res chain seq x y z
N THR A 1 -1.53 4.36 -26.74
CA THR A 1 -1.32 3.68 -25.45
C THR A 1 -2.41 4.17 -24.53
N GLY A 2 -3.51 3.38 -24.43
CA GLY A 2 -4.69 3.79 -23.71
C GLY A 2 -4.42 3.96 -22.23
N ALA A 3 -4.82 5.10 -21.67
CA ALA A 3 -4.96 5.28 -20.23
C ALA A 3 -5.93 4.21 -19.73
N SER A 4 -5.45 3.29 -18.91
CA SER A 4 -6.31 2.34 -18.21
C SER A 4 -7.17 3.16 -17.25
N SER A 5 -8.45 3.34 -17.57
CA SER A 5 -9.39 3.96 -16.63
C SER A 5 -9.43 3.09 -15.37
N ALA A 6 -9.24 3.70 -14.21
CA ALA A 6 -9.44 3.01 -12.95
C ALA A 6 -10.88 2.46 -12.91
N GLN A 7 -11.02 1.17 -12.69
CA GLN A 7 -12.28 0.45 -12.58
C GLN A 7 -12.25 -0.35 -11.30
N ALA A 8 -13.41 -0.61 -10.72
CA ALA A 8 -13.52 -1.52 -9.57
C ALA A 8 -13.01 -2.91 -9.95
N SER A 9 -12.35 -3.57 -9.00
CA SER A 9 -11.84 -4.93 -9.21
C SER A 9 -12.95 -5.90 -9.57
N PRO A 10 -12.71 -6.87 -10.46
CA PRO A 10 -13.67 -7.92 -10.74
C PRO A 10 -14.09 -8.65 -9.46
N ALA A 11 -15.35 -9.01 -9.35
CA ALA A 11 -15.87 -9.74 -8.20
C ALA A 11 -15.06 -11.04 -7.98
N GLY A 12 -14.58 -11.23 -6.75
CA GLY A 12 -13.77 -12.39 -6.36
C GLY A 12 -12.25 -12.23 -6.57
N THR A 13 -11.76 -11.08 -7.05
CA THR A 13 -10.32 -10.80 -7.05
C THR A 13 -9.84 -10.54 -5.62
N PRO A 14 -8.82 -11.26 -5.10
CA PRO A 14 -8.23 -10.93 -3.81
C PRO A 14 -7.56 -9.55 -3.84
N HIS A 15 -7.50 -8.93 -2.67
CA HIS A 15 -6.94 -7.59 -2.51
C HIS A 15 -5.78 -7.59 -1.52
N LEU A 16 -5.07 -6.48 -1.47
CA LEU A 16 -3.99 -6.29 -0.50
C LEU A 16 -4.47 -6.41 0.95
N TRP A 17 -5.69 -5.97 1.25
CA TRP A 17 -6.29 -6.13 2.59
C TRP A 17 -6.57 -7.59 2.99
N ASP A 18 -6.50 -8.54 2.07
CA ASP A 18 -6.69 -9.98 2.35
C ASP A 18 -5.40 -10.66 2.83
N VAL A 19 -4.24 -10.01 2.66
CA VAL A 19 -2.93 -10.63 2.93
C VAL A 19 -2.74 -10.95 4.40
N LEU A 20 -2.85 -9.96 5.28
CA LEU A 20 -2.67 -10.18 6.72
C LEU A 20 -3.76 -11.04 7.33
N PRO A 21 -5.07 -10.86 7.05
CA PRO A 21 -6.10 -11.79 7.51
C PRO A 21 -5.82 -13.25 7.09
N SER A 22 -5.39 -13.48 5.84
CA SER A 22 -5.03 -14.83 5.39
C SER A 22 -3.80 -15.40 6.12
N ALA A 23 -2.79 -14.56 6.37
CA ALA A 23 -1.62 -14.93 7.17
C ALA A 23 -2.00 -15.26 8.62
N LEU A 24 -2.91 -14.49 9.23
CA LEU A 24 -3.43 -14.76 10.58
C LEU A 24 -4.21 -16.08 10.64
N SER A 25 -5.04 -16.35 9.65
CA SER A 25 -5.75 -17.62 9.54
C SER A 25 -4.78 -18.80 9.45
N ALA A 26 -3.72 -18.69 8.64
CA ALA A 26 -2.67 -19.70 8.54
C ALA A 26 -1.90 -19.91 9.85
N LEU A 27 -1.77 -18.86 10.69
CA LEU A 27 -1.21 -18.93 12.04
C LEU A 27 -2.20 -19.48 13.09
N GLY A 28 -3.45 -19.78 12.69
CA GLY A 28 -4.48 -20.33 13.55
C GLY A 28 -5.24 -19.29 14.37
N VAL A 29 -5.22 -18.00 13.99
CA VAL A 29 -6.03 -16.96 14.60
C VAL A 29 -7.48 -17.11 14.17
N PRO A 30 -8.46 -17.15 15.10
CA PRO A 30 -9.87 -17.15 14.73
C PRO A 30 -10.28 -15.85 14.07
N LEU A 31 -10.88 -15.92 12.89
CA LEU A 31 -11.39 -14.77 12.15
C LEU A 31 -12.91 -14.89 11.93
N PRO A 32 -13.64 -13.76 11.82
CA PRO A 32 -15.11 -13.77 11.73
C PRO A 32 -15.67 -14.30 10.41
N GLY A 33 -14.81 -14.64 9.43
CA GLY A 33 -15.26 -15.10 8.12
C GLY A 33 -14.18 -15.84 7.34
N PRO A 34 -14.49 -16.32 6.13
CA PRO A 34 -13.53 -16.97 5.26
C PRO A 34 -12.44 -15.97 4.81
N VAL A 35 -11.22 -16.48 4.60
CA VAL A 35 -10.11 -15.70 4.04
C VAL A 35 -10.01 -15.91 2.53
N ALA A 36 -9.54 -14.88 1.82
CA ALA A 36 -9.47 -14.91 0.36
C ALA A 36 -8.28 -15.74 -0.17
N LEU A 37 -7.17 -15.80 0.60
CA LEU A 37 -5.97 -16.54 0.20
C LEU A 37 -5.86 -17.84 1.00
N PRO A 38 -5.98 -19.03 0.37
CA PRO A 38 -5.89 -20.32 1.05
C PRO A 38 -4.43 -20.68 1.33
N LEU A 39 -3.83 -20.03 2.33
CA LEU A 39 -2.46 -20.28 2.76
C LEU A 39 -2.38 -21.57 3.59
N ALA A 40 -1.29 -22.32 3.44
CA ALA A 40 -1.04 -23.50 4.26
C ALA A 40 -0.83 -23.10 5.74
N PRO A 41 -1.31 -23.90 6.71
CA PRO A 41 -1.04 -23.66 8.12
C PRO A 41 0.46 -23.54 8.41
N ALA A 42 0.84 -22.56 9.22
CA ALA A 42 2.21 -22.29 9.61
C ALA A 42 2.29 -21.90 11.09
N ARG A 43 3.40 -22.15 11.73
CA ARG A 43 3.66 -21.67 13.09
C ARG A 43 4.26 -20.27 13.10
N ARG A 44 4.93 -19.91 12.01
CA ARG A 44 5.60 -18.63 11.82
C ARG A 44 5.27 -18.10 10.43
N THR A 45 5.10 -16.81 10.32
CA THR A 45 4.90 -16.15 9.03
C THR A 45 5.78 -14.90 8.97
N VAL A 46 6.48 -14.71 7.86
CA VAL A 46 7.08 -13.43 7.51
C VAL A 46 6.40 -12.89 6.26
N VAL A 47 5.90 -11.66 6.36
CA VAL A 47 5.36 -10.90 5.23
C VAL A 47 6.36 -9.83 4.87
N VAL A 48 6.94 -9.94 3.68
CA VAL A 48 7.86 -8.95 3.13
C VAL A 48 7.08 -8.09 2.15
N LEU A 49 6.98 -6.81 2.43
CA LEU A 49 6.35 -5.83 1.57
C LEU A 49 7.43 -4.95 0.94
N ILE A 50 7.49 -5.00 -0.39
CA ILE A 50 8.42 -4.21 -1.20
C ILE A 50 7.62 -3.13 -1.90
N ASP A 51 7.82 -1.88 -1.49
CA ASP A 51 7.12 -0.71 -2.02
C ASP A 51 7.34 -0.55 -3.52
N GLY A 52 6.26 -0.30 -4.26
CA GLY A 52 6.29 -0.08 -5.70
C GLY A 52 6.56 -1.32 -6.57
N MET A 53 6.75 -2.52 -5.96
CA MET A 53 7.09 -3.76 -6.69
C MET A 53 5.86 -4.43 -7.30
N GLY A 54 5.12 -3.75 -8.17
CA GLY A 54 3.95 -4.34 -8.82
C GLY A 54 4.27 -5.58 -9.65
N GLU A 55 3.32 -6.53 -9.70
CA GLU A 55 3.46 -7.80 -10.42
C GLU A 55 3.93 -7.63 -11.86
N GLN A 56 3.37 -6.67 -12.58
CA GLN A 56 3.73 -6.43 -13.99
C GLN A 56 5.19 -5.99 -14.17
N LEU A 57 5.74 -5.24 -13.21
CA LEU A 57 7.15 -4.83 -13.21
C LEU A 57 8.06 -6.04 -13.00
N VAL A 58 7.74 -6.88 -12.02
CA VAL A 58 8.47 -8.14 -11.77
C VAL A 58 8.44 -9.06 -13.00
N ARG A 59 7.28 -9.21 -13.65
CA ARG A 59 7.15 -10.04 -14.89
C ARG A 59 8.01 -9.49 -16.02
N ARG A 60 8.04 -8.18 -16.22
CA ARG A 60 8.89 -7.55 -17.25
C ARG A 60 10.38 -7.73 -16.99
N ARG A 61 10.78 -7.81 -15.74
CA ARG A 61 12.18 -7.96 -15.28
C ARG A 61 12.49 -9.35 -14.71
N ALA A 62 11.68 -10.37 -15.02
CA ALA A 62 11.80 -11.72 -14.44
C ALA A 62 13.17 -12.37 -14.67
N GLY A 63 13.92 -11.96 -15.69
CA GLY A 63 15.31 -12.39 -15.92
C GLY A 63 16.28 -11.95 -14.84
N HIS A 64 15.98 -10.84 -14.15
CA HIS A 64 16.81 -10.23 -13.11
C HIS A 64 16.40 -10.63 -11.68
N ALA A 65 15.30 -11.35 -11.52
CA ALA A 65 14.75 -11.75 -10.23
C ALA A 65 14.40 -13.25 -10.22
N PRO A 66 15.39 -14.16 -10.17
CA PRO A 66 15.18 -15.59 -10.31
C PRO A 66 14.31 -16.21 -9.21
N LEU A 67 14.41 -15.75 -7.94
CA LEU A 67 13.54 -16.22 -6.86
C LEU A 67 12.09 -15.78 -7.10
N LEU A 68 11.87 -14.49 -7.34
CA LEU A 68 10.52 -13.96 -7.60
C LEU A 68 9.92 -14.61 -8.84
N ARG A 69 10.71 -14.79 -9.92
CA ARG A 69 10.28 -15.49 -11.12
C ARG A 69 9.80 -16.91 -10.82
N ALA A 70 10.51 -17.66 -9.99
CA ALA A 70 10.12 -19.00 -9.60
C ALA A 70 8.78 -19.01 -8.85
N GLY A 71 8.50 -17.98 -8.05
CA GLY A 71 7.23 -17.82 -7.33
C GLY A 71 6.03 -17.39 -8.20
N LEU A 72 6.26 -16.76 -9.35
CA LEU A 72 5.18 -16.18 -10.16
C LEU A 72 4.14 -17.21 -10.65
N GLY A 73 4.52 -18.47 -10.79
CA GLY A 73 3.62 -19.54 -11.24
C GLY A 73 2.56 -19.93 -10.19
N THR A 74 2.83 -19.67 -8.92
CA THR A 74 1.94 -19.98 -7.78
C THR A 74 1.47 -18.73 -7.06
N ALA A 75 1.83 -17.55 -7.54
CA ALA A 75 1.45 -16.27 -6.93
C ALA A 75 -0.03 -15.96 -7.12
N TYR A 76 -0.65 -15.44 -6.09
CA TYR A 76 -1.97 -14.82 -6.17
C TYR A 76 -1.84 -13.42 -6.78
N ARG A 77 -2.69 -13.11 -7.73
CA ARG A 77 -2.82 -11.74 -8.23
C ARG A 77 -3.73 -10.97 -7.29
N LEU A 78 -3.22 -9.87 -6.74
CA LEU A 78 -3.95 -9.01 -5.83
C LEU A 78 -4.22 -7.65 -6.47
N ASP A 79 -5.33 -7.04 -6.10
CA ASP A 79 -5.58 -5.63 -6.33
C ASP A 79 -5.15 -4.84 -5.08
N CYS A 80 -4.45 -3.72 -5.26
CA CYS A 80 -4.02 -2.89 -4.12
C CYS A 80 -5.12 -1.94 -3.61
N GLY A 81 -6.24 -1.84 -4.33
CA GLY A 81 -7.31 -0.89 -4.03
C GLY A 81 -7.09 0.46 -4.69
N TYR A 82 -8.06 1.37 -4.47
CA TYR A 82 -8.08 2.70 -5.05
C TYR A 82 -8.11 3.80 -3.96
N PRO A 83 -7.32 4.87 -4.13
CA PRO A 83 -6.23 5.06 -5.09
C PRO A 83 -5.01 4.18 -4.76
N SER A 84 -4.26 3.77 -5.79
CA SER A 84 -3.07 2.92 -5.65
C SER A 84 -1.86 3.75 -5.20
N THR A 85 -1.79 4.05 -3.92
CA THR A 85 -0.73 4.84 -3.27
C THR A 85 -0.39 4.27 -1.90
N THR A 86 0.85 4.44 -1.45
CA THR A 86 1.37 3.86 -0.21
C THR A 86 0.45 4.10 1.00
N ALA A 87 -0.05 5.33 1.21
CA ALA A 87 -0.89 5.61 2.37
C ALA A 87 -2.17 4.76 2.40
N THR A 88 -2.88 4.65 1.26
CA THR A 88 -4.08 3.84 1.12
C THR A 88 -3.77 2.36 1.26
N SER A 89 -2.71 1.91 0.59
CA SER A 89 -2.28 0.51 0.60
C SER A 89 -1.82 0.05 1.99
N MET A 90 -1.08 0.89 2.74
CA MET A 90 -0.70 0.58 4.11
C MET A 90 -1.93 0.49 5.03
N GLY A 91 -2.92 1.39 4.83
CA GLY A 91 -4.21 1.30 5.50
C GLY A 91 -4.87 -0.05 5.25
N SER A 92 -5.02 -0.42 4.00
CA SER A 92 -5.62 -1.69 3.58
C SER A 92 -4.85 -2.90 4.13
N PHE A 93 -3.54 -2.92 3.93
CA PHE A 93 -2.68 -4.02 4.38
C PHE A 93 -2.75 -4.23 5.89
N GLY A 94 -2.54 -3.17 6.68
CA GLY A 94 -2.40 -3.30 8.12
C GLY A 94 -3.71 -3.51 8.87
N THR A 95 -4.83 -3.01 8.34
CA THR A 95 -6.15 -3.16 8.97
C THR A 95 -6.93 -4.38 8.47
N GLY A 96 -6.56 -4.92 7.29
CA GLY A 96 -7.37 -5.95 6.62
C GLY A 96 -8.71 -5.42 6.12
N MET A 97 -8.83 -4.10 5.90
CA MET A 97 -10.07 -3.44 5.49
C MET A 97 -9.88 -2.70 4.15
N PRO A 98 -10.97 -2.53 3.36
CA PRO A 98 -10.93 -1.72 2.15
C PRO A 98 -10.75 -0.23 2.47
N PRO A 99 -10.30 0.59 1.48
CA PRO A 99 -10.07 2.03 1.65
C PRO A 99 -11.25 2.80 2.23
N GLY A 100 -12.46 2.50 1.83
CA GLY A 100 -13.68 3.13 2.33
C GLY A 100 -13.93 2.90 3.82
N ALA A 101 -13.48 1.77 4.37
CA ALA A 101 -13.66 1.42 5.76
C ALA A 101 -12.56 1.98 6.68
N HIS A 102 -11.29 2.03 6.23
CA HIS A 102 -10.21 2.58 7.07
C HIS A 102 -9.96 4.09 6.86
N GLY A 103 -10.55 4.70 5.84
CA GLY A 103 -10.55 6.15 5.62
C GLY A 103 -9.24 6.78 5.12
N LEU A 104 -8.22 5.97 4.77
CA LEU A 104 -7.01 6.45 4.11
C LEU A 104 -7.21 6.32 2.59
N VAL A 105 -7.63 7.39 1.94
CA VAL A 105 -8.07 7.39 0.54
C VAL A 105 -7.22 8.29 -0.36
N GLY A 106 -5.99 8.51 0.00
CA GLY A 106 -5.00 9.32 -0.68
C GLY A 106 -3.83 9.61 0.24
N TYR A 107 -2.76 10.24 -0.25
CA TYR A 107 -1.72 10.70 0.66
C TYR A 107 -1.94 12.16 1.13
N GLU A 108 -2.76 12.94 0.42
CA GLU A 108 -3.21 14.25 0.88
C GLU A 108 -4.74 14.25 1.04
N MET A 109 -5.21 14.52 2.25
CA MET A 109 -6.63 14.42 2.59
C MET A 109 -7.09 15.61 3.41
N LEU A 110 -8.34 16.04 3.18
CA LEU A 110 -9.01 17.06 3.99
C LEU A 110 -9.33 16.49 5.38
N VAL A 111 -8.98 17.23 6.43
CA VAL A 111 -9.36 16.86 7.79
C VAL A 111 -10.86 17.16 7.99
N PRO A 112 -11.70 16.17 8.35
CA PRO A 112 -13.13 16.39 8.54
C PRO A 112 -13.41 17.45 9.61
N GLY A 113 -14.21 18.47 9.25
CA GLY A 113 -14.56 19.58 10.13
C GLY A 113 -13.50 20.66 10.28
N GLU A 114 -12.37 20.53 9.59
CA GLU A 114 -11.30 21.51 9.55
C GLU A 114 -11.05 21.95 8.08
N ASP A 115 -10.60 23.18 7.91
CA ASP A 115 -10.34 23.74 6.58
C ASP A 115 -8.86 23.60 6.21
N ARG A 116 -8.37 22.36 6.23
CA ARG A 116 -6.96 22.06 5.92
C ARG A 116 -6.75 20.65 5.38
N ILE A 117 -5.78 20.55 4.49
CA ILE A 117 -5.25 19.26 4.01
C ILE A 117 -4.09 18.83 4.92
N PHE A 118 -3.95 17.53 5.15
CA PHE A 118 -2.74 16.94 5.73
C PHE A 118 -2.18 15.84 4.84
N ASN A 119 -0.88 15.61 4.93
CA ASN A 119 -0.20 14.55 4.21
C ASN A 119 -0.09 13.31 5.11
N ALA A 120 -0.70 12.19 4.70
CA ALA A 120 -0.76 10.95 5.47
C ALA A 120 0.59 10.21 5.56
N LEU A 121 1.54 10.48 4.66
CA LEU A 121 2.87 9.85 4.70
C LEU A 121 3.73 10.49 5.79
N SER A 122 3.78 11.82 5.83
CA SER A 122 4.52 12.57 6.86
C SER A 122 3.77 12.67 8.17
N TRP A 123 2.44 12.74 8.09
CA TRP A 123 1.51 13.01 9.18
C TRP A 123 1.81 14.31 9.95
N GLN A 124 2.61 15.19 9.35
CA GLN A 124 2.93 16.47 9.95
C GLN A 124 1.64 17.29 10.12
N ASP A 125 1.43 17.80 11.33
CA ASP A 125 0.21 18.51 11.72
C ASP A 125 -1.09 17.75 11.42
N GLY A 126 -1.00 16.42 11.26
CA GLY A 126 -2.14 15.56 11.00
C GLY A 126 -3.05 15.40 12.21
N PRO A 127 -4.27 14.88 12.01
CA PRO A 127 -5.18 14.56 13.09
C PRO A 127 -4.64 13.42 13.97
N ASP A 128 -5.26 13.21 15.14
CA ASP A 128 -4.93 12.04 15.96
C ASP A 128 -5.10 10.75 15.13
N ALA A 129 -4.02 10.01 14.95
CA ALA A 129 -3.96 8.86 14.05
C ALA A 129 -4.88 7.70 14.52
N ARG A 130 -5.06 7.54 15.86
CA ARG A 130 -5.96 6.52 16.41
C ARG A 130 -7.43 6.92 16.30
N ARG A 131 -7.73 8.21 16.28
CA ARG A 131 -9.08 8.71 16.00
C ARG A 131 -9.41 8.67 14.53
N TRP A 132 -8.40 8.89 13.67
CA TRP A 132 -8.58 8.79 12.23
C TRP A 132 -8.94 7.36 11.82
N GLN A 133 -8.17 6.38 12.30
CA GLN A 133 -8.43 4.95 12.10
C GLN A 133 -8.54 4.26 13.47
N PRO A 134 -9.76 4.13 14.02
CA PRO A 134 -9.97 3.55 15.35
C PRO A 134 -10.02 2.02 15.36
N GLY A 135 -10.23 1.39 14.21
CA GLY A 135 -10.37 -0.07 14.08
C GLY A 135 -9.09 -0.80 14.47
N GLU A 136 -9.22 -1.99 15.02
CA GLU A 136 -8.10 -2.86 15.36
C GLU A 136 -7.30 -3.24 14.10
N THR A 137 -5.96 -3.22 14.19
CA THR A 137 -5.10 -3.68 13.10
C THR A 137 -4.90 -5.19 13.15
N ALA A 138 -4.48 -5.79 12.04
CA ALA A 138 -4.13 -7.21 11.98
C ALA A 138 -2.97 -7.56 12.93
N PHE A 139 -2.07 -6.63 13.21
CA PHE A 139 -0.98 -6.84 14.16
C PHE A 139 -1.47 -6.84 15.62
N GLU A 140 -2.38 -5.93 15.99
CA GLU A 140 -3.03 -5.94 17.31
C GLU A 140 -3.84 -7.21 17.51
N LEU A 141 -4.57 -7.65 16.47
CA LEU A 141 -5.32 -8.91 16.50
C LEU A 141 -4.39 -10.13 16.71
N ALA A 142 -3.24 -10.18 16.05
CA ALA A 142 -2.24 -11.22 16.23
C ALA A 142 -1.70 -11.25 17.67
N GLU A 143 -1.36 -10.08 18.24
CA GLU A 143 -0.88 -10.00 19.63
C GLU A 143 -1.93 -10.46 20.63
N ARG A 144 -3.18 -10.07 20.43
CA ARG A 144 -4.30 -10.48 21.26
C ARG A 144 -4.47 -12.00 21.30
N ASP A 145 -4.14 -12.69 20.17
CA ASP A 145 -4.14 -14.16 20.07
C ASP A 145 -2.81 -14.81 20.53
N GLY A 146 -1.91 -14.05 21.16
CA GLY A 146 -0.65 -14.55 21.71
C GLY A 146 0.43 -14.84 20.67
N ILE A 147 0.36 -14.24 19.49
CA ILE A 147 1.41 -14.32 18.46
C ILE A 147 2.44 -13.21 18.73
N ALA A 148 3.73 -13.56 18.72
CA ALA A 148 4.80 -12.59 18.79
C ALA A 148 4.90 -11.80 17.48
N VAL A 149 4.54 -10.51 17.51
CA VAL A 149 4.57 -9.64 16.35
C VAL A 149 5.82 -8.78 16.36
N THR A 150 6.54 -8.75 15.22
CA THR A 150 7.70 -7.88 15.01
C THR A 150 7.58 -7.17 13.67
N ARG A 151 7.64 -5.84 13.70
CA ARG A 151 7.65 -4.98 12.50
C ARG A 151 9.06 -4.44 12.30
N ILE A 152 9.59 -4.56 11.08
CA ILE A 152 10.97 -4.21 10.73
C ILE A 152 10.96 -3.16 9.62
N GLY A 153 11.59 -2.03 9.86
CA GLY A 153 11.64 -0.93 8.91
C GLY A 153 12.62 0.17 9.32
N PRO A 154 12.63 1.31 8.60
CA PRO A 154 13.44 2.45 8.98
C PRO A 154 12.93 3.08 10.28
N GLY A 155 13.86 3.58 11.11
CA GLY A 155 13.53 4.05 12.46
C GLY A 155 12.51 5.19 12.54
N TYR A 156 12.43 6.03 11.49
CA TYR A 156 11.45 7.13 11.45
C TYR A 156 9.99 6.68 11.26
N PHE A 157 9.76 5.39 10.98
CA PHE A 157 8.41 4.82 10.95
C PHE A 157 7.89 4.47 12.33
N ASP A 158 8.77 4.22 13.30
CA ASP A 158 8.35 3.87 14.65
C ASP A 158 7.59 5.03 15.30
N GLY A 159 6.33 4.79 15.62
CA GLY A 159 5.44 5.82 16.18
C GLY A 159 5.00 6.92 15.21
N SER A 160 5.34 6.84 13.89
CA SER A 160 4.81 7.79 12.91
C SER A 160 3.28 7.72 12.84
N GLY A 161 2.63 8.80 12.36
CA GLY A 161 1.18 8.84 12.29
C GLY A 161 0.59 7.76 11.39
N LEU A 162 1.17 7.53 10.20
CA LEU A 162 0.72 6.45 9.32
C LEU A 162 0.90 5.07 9.97
N THR A 163 2.05 4.82 10.60
CA THR A 163 2.27 3.55 11.32
C THR A 163 1.28 3.39 12.48
N THR A 164 0.98 4.47 13.19
CA THR A 164 0.00 4.46 14.29
C THR A 164 -1.43 4.25 13.77
N ALA A 165 -1.80 4.83 12.64
CA ALA A 165 -3.12 4.61 12.05
C ALA A 165 -3.27 3.19 11.49
N ALA A 166 -2.31 2.74 10.67
CA ALA A 166 -2.46 1.58 9.81
C ALA A 166 -1.76 0.30 10.32
N LEU A 167 -0.64 0.41 11.02
CA LEU A 167 0.28 -0.70 11.27
C LEU A 167 0.64 -0.87 12.75
N ARG A 168 -0.14 -0.30 13.68
CA ARG A 168 0.13 -0.41 15.11
C ARG A 168 -0.02 -1.85 15.59
N GLY A 169 0.63 -2.17 16.72
CA GLY A 169 0.74 -3.51 17.31
C GLY A 169 2.13 -4.10 17.13
N GLY A 170 2.53 -4.97 18.04
CA GLY A 170 3.83 -5.60 18.07
C GLY A 170 5.01 -4.69 18.41
N SER A 171 6.18 -5.29 18.46
CA SER A 171 7.44 -4.57 18.64
C SER A 171 7.94 -4.03 17.29
N PHE A 172 8.66 -2.90 17.33
CA PHE A 172 9.32 -2.34 16.16
C PHE A 172 10.83 -2.51 16.26
N VAL A 173 11.45 -2.93 15.17
CA VAL A 173 12.91 -3.08 15.02
C VAL A 173 13.39 -2.12 13.93
N ALA A 174 14.07 -1.07 14.35
CA ALA A 174 14.61 -0.03 13.49
C ALA A 174 15.92 -0.49 12.83
N VAL A 175 15.90 -0.74 11.53
CA VAL A 175 17.07 -1.17 10.75
C VAL A 175 17.07 -0.55 9.37
N GLN A 176 18.21 -0.02 8.92
CA GLN A 176 18.32 0.64 7.62
C GLN A 176 18.65 -0.34 6.48
N ALA A 177 19.74 -1.09 6.60
CA ALA A 177 20.22 -1.95 5.52
C ALA A 177 19.30 -3.17 5.30
N LEU A 178 19.06 -3.54 4.06
CA LEU A 178 18.19 -4.67 3.70
C LEU A 178 18.69 -6.00 4.29
N SER A 179 20.00 -6.28 4.20
CA SER A 179 20.60 -7.47 4.80
C SER A 179 20.40 -7.54 6.31
N ALA A 180 20.56 -6.42 7.01
CA ALA A 180 20.32 -6.36 8.45
C ALA A 180 18.82 -6.51 8.80
N ARG A 181 17.88 -6.11 7.90
CA ARG A 181 16.44 -6.42 8.07
C ARG A 181 16.18 -7.92 7.93
N VAL A 182 16.86 -8.60 7.00
CA VAL A 182 16.82 -10.07 6.89
C VAL A 182 17.30 -10.72 8.20
N ASP A 183 18.43 -10.28 8.75
CA ASP A 183 18.97 -10.77 10.03
C ASP A 183 17.96 -10.58 11.18
N ALA A 184 17.35 -9.40 11.25
CA ALA A 184 16.34 -9.08 12.25
C ALA A 184 15.10 -9.98 12.11
N ALA A 185 14.62 -10.22 10.87
CA ALA A 185 13.49 -11.09 10.60
C ALA A 185 13.76 -12.53 11.01
N VAL A 186 14.89 -13.09 10.62
CA VAL A 186 15.31 -14.44 11.01
C VAL A 186 15.43 -14.57 12.54
N THR A 187 15.99 -13.54 13.20
CA THR A 187 16.11 -13.51 14.66
C THR A 187 14.74 -13.49 15.34
N ALA A 188 13.83 -12.65 14.88
CA ALA A 188 12.47 -12.54 15.42
C ALA A 188 11.71 -13.87 15.27
N LEU A 189 11.77 -14.50 14.08
CA LEU A 189 11.13 -15.79 13.82
C LEU A 189 11.67 -16.92 14.72
N ARG A 190 12.97 -16.90 15.05
CA ARG A 190 13.57 -17.94 15.92
C ARG A 190 13.26 -17.77 17.39
N ARG A 191 12.95 -16.55 17.85
CA ARG A 191 12.69 -16.24 19.26
C ARG A 191 11.38 -16.81 19.81
N SER A 192 10.39 -17.04 18.95
CA SER A 192 9.04 -17.44 19.38
C SER A 192 8.53 -18.63 18.58
N PRO A 193 7.79 -19.55 19.23
CA PRO A 193 7.19 -20.69 18.54
C PRO A 193 6.03 -20.31 17.62
N ARG A 194 5.35 -19.19 17.89
CA ARG A 194 4.33 -18.57 17.02
C ARG A 194 4.73 -17.12 16.79
N ALA A 195 4.98 -16.75 15.54
CA ALA A 195 5.47 -15.42 15.21
C ALA A 195 4.89 -14.90 13.88
N LEU A 196 4.58 -13.61 13.86
CA LEU A 196 4.31 -12.81 12.66
C LEU A 196 5.37 -11.72 12.53
N VAL A 197 6.12 -11.76 11.45
CA VAL A 197 7.12 -10.73 11.13
C VAL A 197 6.65 -9.96 9.92
N TYR A 198 6.63 -8.64 9.99
CA TYR A 198 6.46 -7.73 8.89
C TYR A 198 7.80 -7.06 8.57
N LEU A 199 8.26 -7.19 7.34
CA LEU A 199 9.47 -6.55 6.84
C LEU A 199 9.10 -5.64 5.67
N TYR A 200 9.37 -4.36 5.80
CA TYR A 200 9.15 -3.36 4.77
C TYR A 200 10.46 -2.97 4.07
N TRP A 201 10.41 -2.78 2.76
CA TRP A 201 11.50 -2.22 1.97
C TRP A 201 10.97 -1.20 0.95
N GLY A 202 11.45 0.06 1.01
CA GLY A 202 10.94 1.17 0.20
C GLY A 202 11.93 1.73 -0.83
N ASP A 203 13.16 1.19 -0.92
CA ASP A 203 14.15 1.81 -1.80
C ASP A 203 13.89 1.51 -3.28
N LEU A 204 13.17 0.41 -3.60
CA LEU A 204 12.79 0.11 -4.98
C LEU A 204 11.83 1.18 -5.55
N ASP A 205 10.84 1.60 -4.75
CA ASP A 205 9.93 2.70 -5.09
C ASP A 205 10.68 4.02 -5.24
N LYS A 206 11.55 4.36 -4.29
CA LYS A 206 12.38 5.58 -4.37
C LYS A 206 13.24 5.63 -5.62
N VAL A 207 13.86 4.51 -5.98
CA VAL A 207 14.67 4.42 -7.21
C VAL A 207 13.79 4.61 -8.44
N GLY A 208 12.58 4.03 -8.44
CA GLY A 208 11.58 4.23 -9.50
C GLY A 208 11.16 5.69 -9.65
N HIS A 209 10.96 6.40 -8.54
CA HIS A 209 10.62 7.84 -8.58
C HIS A 209 11.74 8.73 -9.12
N VAL A 210 12.99 8.37 -8.87
CA VAL A 210 14.16 9.18 -9.29
C VAL A 210 14.60 8.85 -10.73
N HIS A 211 14.64 7.57 -11.07
CA HIS A 211 15.26 7.09 -12.31
C HIS A 211 14.25 6.50 -13.31
N GLY A 212 13.02 6.25 -12.89
CA GLY A 212 12.02 5.53 -13.66
C GLY A 212 12.13 4.00 -13.52
N VAL A 213 11.02 3.30 -13.78
CA VAL A 213 10.96 1.83 -13.64
C VAL A 213 11.64 1.09 -14.81
N ASP A 214 11.93 1.77 -15.91
CA ASP A 214 12.66 1.19 -17.03
C ASP A 214 14.18 1.43 -16.96
N SER A 215 14.68 2.02 -15.86
CA SER A 215 16.10 2.31 -15.63
C SER A 215 16.90 1.06 -15.24
N TRP A 216 18.21 1.14 -15.41
CA TRP A 216 19.12 0.10 -14.93
C TRP A 216 19.25 0.15 -13.39
N GLU A 217 19.10 1.33 -12.76
CA GLU A 217 19.12 1.52 -11.33
C GLU A 217 17.99 0.77 -10.66
N TRP A 218 16.78 0.85 -11.24
CA TRP A 218 15.62 0.11 -10.74
C TRP A 218 15.83 -1.40 -10.87
N THR A 219 16.41 -1.84 -11.98
CA THR A 219 16.73 -3.25 -12.22
C THR A 219 17.78 -3.76 -11.22
N ALA A 220 18.83 -2.98 -10.96
CA ALA A 220 19.86 -3.33 -9.98
C ALA A 220 19.29 -3.41 -8.54
N GLU A 221 18.35 -2.51 -8.18
CA GLU A 221 17.69 -2.59 -6.88
C GLU A 221 16.77 -3.82 -6.78
N LEU A 222 16.08 -4.19 -7.85
CA LEU A 222 15.30 -5.42 -7.90
C LEU A 222 16.18 -6.66 -7.71
N GLU A 223 17.36 -6.72 -8.33
CA GLU A 223 18.34 -7.80 -8.13
C GLU A 223 18.78 -7.90 -6.65
N ARG A 224 19.02 -6.77 -6.01
CA ARG A 224 19.35 -6.72 -4.56
C ARG A 224 18.22 -7.24 -3.70
N VAL A 225 16.98 -6.87 -4.01
CA VAL A 225 15.78 -7.36 -3.33
C VAL A 225 15.64 -8.87 -3.51
N ASP A 226 15.75 -9.38 -4.73
CA ASP A 226 15.64 -10.81 -5.02
C ASP A 226 16.70 -11.65 -4.28
N ALA A 227 17.95 -11.16 -4.25
CA ALA A 227 19.04 -11.79 -3.51
C ALA A 227 18.77 -11.82 -1.99
N ALA A 228 18.28 -10.72 -1.42
CA ALA A 228 17.93 -10.65 -0.01
C ALA A 228 16.74 -11.57 0.36
N LEU A 229 15.76 -11.69 -0.52
CA LEU A 229 14.66 -12.62 -0.37
C LEU A 229 15.14 -14.08 -0.43
N ALA A 230 16.08 -14.40 -1.34
CA ALA A 230 16.69 -15.72 -1.42
C ALA A 230 17.45 -16.08 -0.13
N GLU A 231 18.21 -15.12 0.41
CA GLU A 231 18.88 -15.26 1.70
C GLU A 231 17.87 -15.49 2.84
N LEU A 232 16.79 -14.69 2.91
CA LEU A 232 15.73 -14.85 3.91
C LEU A 232 15.13 -16.27 3.86
N VAL A 233 14.71 -16.71 2.67
CA VAL A 233 14.11 -18.04 2.46
C VAL A 233 15.03 -19.16 2.90
N SER A 234 16.34 -19.04 2.65
CA SER A 234 17.33 -20.05 3.03
C SER A 234 17.57 -20.16 4.54
N ARG A 235 17.24 -19.12 5.32
CA ARG A 235 17.62 -18.96 6.74
C ARG A 235 16.46 -19.07 7.72
N VAL A 236 15.22 -18.92 7.26
CA VAL A 236 14.04 -19.03 8.14
C VAL A 236 13.86 -20.45 8.68
N PRO A 237 13.25 -20.66 9.86
CA PRO A 237 12.85 -21.98 10.34
C PRO A 237 11.95 -22.71 9.31
N SER A 238 12.05 -24.03 9.24
CA SER A 238 11.34 -24.85 8.25
C SER A 238 9.81 -24.81 8.32
N ASP A 239 9.27 -24.38 9.47
CA ASP A 239 7.82 -24.21 9.71
C ASP A 239 7.35 -22.75 9.48
N THR A 240 8.11 -21.98 8.70
CA THR A 240 7.82 -20.57 8.38
C THR A 240 7.19 -20.45 7.00
N SER A 241 6.06 -19.77 6.92
CA SER A 241 5.50 -19.26 5.67
C SER A 241 6.18 -17.94 5.30
N VAL A 242 6.68 -17.82 4.08
CA VAL A 242 7.27 -16.58 3.54
C VAL A 242 6.33 -16.03 2.48
N LEU A 243 5.77 -14.88 2.74
CA LEU A 243 4.89 -14.14 1.82
C LEU A 243 5.63 -12.90 1.33
N VAL A 244 5.63 -12.68 0.01
CA VAL A 244 6.19 -11.48 -0.59
C VAL A 244 5.09 -10.75 -1.33
N THR A 245 4.91 -9.47 -1.06
CA THR A 245 3.89 -8.63 -1.69
C THR A 245 4.43 -7.23 -1.96
N ALA A 246 3.66 -6.45 -2.71
CA ALA A 246 3.87 -5.02 -2.87
C ALA A 246 2.62 -4.28 -2.40
N ASP A 247 2.75 -3.01 -2.11
CA ASP A 247 1.63 -2.13 -1.81
C ASP A 247 0.95 -1.60 -3.09
N HIS A 248 1.72 -1.32 -4.12
CA HIS A 248 1.28 -0.92 -5.47
C HIS A 248 2.37 -1.23 -6.51
N GLY A 249 2.08 -0.90 -7.77
CA GLY A 249 3.06 -0.83 -8.84
C GLY A 249 3.42 0.62 -9.17
N MET A 250 4.21 0.81 -10.22
CA MET A 250 4.62 2.13 -10.70
C MET A 250 4.48 2.21 -12.22
N VAL A 251 4.32 3.43 -12.72
CA VAL A 251 4.33 3.76 -14.14
C VAL A 251 5.19 5.00 -14.36
N ASP A 252 5.97 5.01 -15.42
CA ASP A 252 6.71 6.20 -15.83
C ASP A 252 5.76 7.15 -16.55
N VAL A 253 5.69 8.40 -16.08
CA VAL A 253 4.93 9.48 -16.71
C VAL A 253 5.93 10.51 -17.24
N PRO A 254 6.06 10.66 -18.55
CA PRO A 254 6.92 11.68 -19.16
C PRO A 254 6.58 13.09 -18.65
N PHE A 255 7.60 13.93 -18.48
CA PHE A 255 7.40 15.27 -17.93
C PHE A 255 6.39 16.09 -18.75
N GLU A 256 6.41 15.94 -20.06
CA GLU A 256 5.55 16.65 -21.00
C GLU A 256 4.06 16.22 -20.90
N GLN A 257 3.79 15.10 -20.25
CA GLN A 257 2.43 14.60 -19.99
C GLN A 257 1.91 15.00 -18.60
N ARG A 258 2.70 15.72 -17.83
CA ARG A 258 2.30 16.21 -16.49
C ARG A 258 1.57 17.53 -16.64
N LEU A 259 0.43 17.65 -15.98
CA LEU A 259 -0.32 18.89 -15.88
C LEU A 259 0.10 19.63 -14.61
N ASP A 260 0.60 20.84 -14.77
CA ASP A 260 0.85 21.74 -13.65
C ASP A 260 -0.43 22.54 -13.36
N LEU A 261 -1.12 22.23 -12.28
CA LEU A 261 -2.36 22.90 -11.89
C LEU A 261 -2.18 24.39 -11.59
N PHE A 262 -0.99 24.81 -11.15
CA PHE A 262 -0.72 26.24 -10.91
C PHE A 262 -0.57 27.03 -12.20
N ALA A 263 -0.29 26.37 -13.32
CA ALA A 263 -0.29 26.97 -14.65
C ALA A 263 -1.69 27.03 -15.30
N GLU A 264 -2.71 26.43 -14.67
CA GLU A 264 -4.08 26.31 -15.20
C GLU A 264 -5.11 26.92 -14.21
N PRO A 265 -5.13 28.26 -14.03
CA PRO A 265 -5.95 28.90 -13.02
C PRO A 265 -7.46 28.64 -13.20
N ASP A 266 -7.92 28.40 -14.42
CA ASP A 266 -9.32 28.11 -14.71
C ASP A 266 -9.75 26.78 -14.08
N LEU A 267 -8.83 25.81 -13.92
CA LEU A 267 -9.11 24.53 -13.25
C LEU A 267 -9.22 24.67 -11.73
N LEU A 268 -8.68 25.75 -11.17
CA LEU A 268 -8.75 26.04 -9.74
C LEU A 268 -9.95 26.93 -9.37
N ALA A 269 -10.70 27.45 -10.34
CA ALA A 269 -11.89 28.24 -10.08
C ALA A 269 -12.96 27.40 -9.36
N GLY A 270 -13.37 27.82 -8.16
CA GLY A 270 -14.31 27.07 -7.31
C GLY A 270 -13.73 25.87 -6.57
N VAL A 271 -12.41 25.62 -6.67
CA VAL A 271 -11.69 24.63 -5.89
C VAL A 271 -11.12 25.30 -4.64
N ARG A 272 -11.44 24.76 -3.47
CA ARG A 272 -10.97 25.23 -2.17
C ARG A 272 -9.66 24.53 -1.76
N HIS A 273 -9.59 23.21 -1.94
CA HIS A 273 -8.39 22.41 -1.70
C HIS A 273 -8.21 21.36 -2.79
N VAL A 274 -6.95 21.06 -3.05
CA VAL A 274 -6.52 19.94 -3.89
C VAL A 274 -5.81 18.93 -3.00
N GLY A 275 -6.18 17.66 -3.09
CA GLY A 275 -5.57 16.57 -2.36
C GLY A 275 -5.57 15.27 -3.17
N GLY A 276 -5.56 14.12 -2.49
CA GLY A 276 -5.49 12.82 -3.15
C GLY A 276 -4.04 12.42 -3.47
N GLU A 277 -3.77 12.14 -4.73
CA GLU A 277 -2.43 11.86 -5.27
C GLU A 277 -2.38 12.29 -6.76
N PRO A 278 -1.20 12.47 -7.39
CA PRO A 278 -1.10 13.08 -8.72
C PRO A 278 -1.90 12.37 -9.84
N ARG A 279 -2.18 11.07 -9.71
CA ARG A 279 -2.97 10.30 -10.69
C ARG A 279 -4.41 10.06 -10.24
N ALA A 280 -4.75 10.42 -8.99
CA ALA A 280 -6.09 10.34 -8.41
C ALA A 280 -6.36 11.58 -7.55
N VAL A 281 -6.37 12.73 -8.24
CA VAL A 281 -6.55 14.05 -7.62
C VAL A 281 -7.95 14.16 -7.03
N GLN A 282 -8.03 14.63 -5.78
CA GLN A 282 -9.28 14.91 -5.06
C GLN A 282 -9.48 16.42 -4.96
N LEU A 283 -10.59 16.90 -5.50
CA LEU A 283 -10.95 18.30 -5.49
C LEU A 283 -12.01 18.55 -4.43
N TYR A 284 -11.68 19.38 -3.45
CA TYR A 284 -12.61 19.86 -2.43
C TYR A 284 -13.10 21.24 -2.88
N THR A 285 -14.37 21.31 -3.27
CA THR A 285 -14.93 22.48 -3.92
C THR A 285 -15.59 23.44 -2.93
N GLU A 286 -15.72 24.69 -3.33
CA GLU A 286 -16.59 25.63 -2.63
C GLU A 286 -18.05 25.14 -2.67
N PRO A 287 -18.88 25.49 -1.66
CA PRO A 287 -20.29 25.10 -1.65
C PRO A 287 -21.01 25.48 -2.95
N GLY A 288 -21.62 24.52 -3.62
CA GLY A 288 -22.35 24.70 -4.88
C GLY A 288 -21.50 24.67 -6.15
N ALA A 289 -20.16 24.69 -6.07
CA ALA A 289 -19.29 24.77 -7.25
C ALA A 289 -18.97 23.40 -7.89
N ALA A 290 -19.34 22.29 -7.28
CA ALA A 290 -18.93 20.95 -7.72
C ALA A 290 -19.27 20.62 -9.19
N GLY A 291 -20.42 21.06 -9.66
CA GLY A 291 -20.86 20.85 -11.06
C GLY A 291 -19.99 21.63 -12.06
N ASP A 292 -19.74 22.90 -11.77
CA ASP A 292 -18.94 23.78 -12.64
C ASP A 292 -17.49 23.34 -12.68
N VAL A 293 -16.91 22.98 -11.52
CA VAL A 293 -15.56 22.40 -11.42
C VAL A 293 -15.46 21.11 -12.24
N ALA A 294 -16.43 20.19 -12.07
CA ALA A 294 -16.41 18.93 -12.82
C ALA A 294 -16.49 19.17 -14.34
N ALA A 295 -17.34 20.11 -14.78
CA ALA A 295 -17.47 20.45 -16.19
C ALA A 295 -16.18 21.08 -16.77
N ALA A 296 -15.55 22.01 -16.04
CA ALA A 296 -14.29 22.65 -16.45
C ALA A 296 -13.15 21.62 -16.59
N TRP A 297 -13.01 20.74 -15.60
CA TRP A 297 -12.00 19.68 -15.63
C TRP A 297 -12.26 18.67 -16.75
N ALA A 298 -13.51 18.23 -16.94
CA ALA A 298 -13.86 17.32 -18.03
C ALA A 298 -13.60 17.94 -19.41
N ALA A 299 -13.91 19.22 -19.60
CA ALA A 299 -13.66 19.92 -20.85
C ALA A 299 -12.15 20.06 -21.14
N ARG A 300 -11.33 20.33 -20.12
CA ARG A 300 -9.88 20.53 -20.26
C ARG A 300 -9.13 19.22 -20.47
N LEU A 301 -9.48 18.19 -19.70
CA LEU A 301 -8.75 16.92 -19.68
C LEU A 301 -9.23 15.93 -20.75
N GLY A 302 -10.46 16.05 -21.21
CA GLY A 302 -11.00 15.21 -22.28
C GLY A 302 -10.83 13.70 -22.03
N ARG A 303 -9.98 13.04 -22.81
CA ARG A 303 -9.70 11.60 -22.70
C ARG A 303 -8.54 11.26 -21.75
N ASP A 304 -7.79 12.27 -21.32
CA ASP A 304 -6.56 12.04 -20.53
C ASP A 304 -6.87 11.73 -19.06
N ALA A 305 -8.05 12.12 -18.58
CA ALA A 305 -8.51 11.77 -17.24
C ALA A 305 -10.03 11.53 -17.19
N ARG A 306 -10.46 10.75 -16.21
CA ARG A 306 -11.85 10.57 -15.84
C ARG A 306 -12.19 11.50 -14.69
N VAL A 307 -13.15 12.42 -14.90
CA VAL A 307 -13.67 13.30 -13.87
C VAL A 307 -14.97 12.70 -13.33
N VAL A 308 -15.02 12.43 -12.03
CA VAL A 308 -16.13 11.70 -11.40
C VAL A 308 -16.49 12.33 -10.06
N CYS A 309 -17.77 12.43 -9.75
CA CYS A 309 -18.21 12.84 -8.43
C CYS A 309 -17.94 11.74 -7.38
N ARG A 310 -17.64 12.17 -6.15
CA ARG A 310 -17.38 11.24 -5.03
C ARG A 310 -18.49 10.23 -4.84
N ALA A 311 -19.75 10.65 -4.93
CA ALA A 311 -20.90 9.77 -4.74
C ALA A 311 -20.94 8.64 -5.78
N ASP A 312 -20.58 8.94 -7.04
CA ASP A 312 -20.54 7.96 -8.12
C ASP A 312 -19.42 6.95 -7.92
N LEU A 313 -18.21 7.40 -7.53
CA LEU A 313 -17.08 6.50 -7.20
C LEU A 313 -17.42 5.55 -6.04
N ILE A 314 -18.16 6.02 -5.03
CA ILE A 314 -18.64 5.18 -3.94
C ILE A 314 -19.68 4.17 -4.46
N ALA A 315 -20.62 4.61 -5.27
CA ALA A 315 -21.65 3.74 -5.86
C ALA A 315 -21.06 2.68 -6.81
N GLU A 316 -19.95 3.02 -7.50
CA GLU A 316 -19.18 2.07 -8.32
C GLU A 316 -18.34 1.08 -7.48
N GLY A 317 -18.28 1.24 -6.15
CA GLY A 317 -17.52 0.37 -5.27
C GLY A 317 -16.00 0.55 -5.33
N MET A 318 -15.49 1.70 -5.86
CA MET A 318 -14.05 1.94 -6.04
C MET A 318 -13.26 1.88 -4.73
N PHE A 319 -13.87 2.25 -3.62
CA PHE A 319 -13.25 2.21 -2.29
C PHE A 319 -13.57 0.94 -1.50
N GLY A 320 -14.25 -0.05 -2.12
CA GLY A 320 -14.85 -1.17 -1.40
C GLY A 320 -16.04 -0.73 -0.51
N PRO A 321 -16.50 -1.60 0.39
CA PRO A 321 -17.51 -1.23 1.38
C PRO A 321 -17.10 -0.01 2.22
N VAL A 322 -18.06 0.91 2.44
CA VAL A 322 -17.88 2.17 3.19
C VAL A 322 -18.72 2.12 4.45
#